data_cc6fd5cf607f85ddebb194bdd4f74b5d
#
_entry.id   cc6fd5cf607f85ddebb194bdd4f74b5d
#
_cell.length_a   1.000
_cell.length_b   1.000
_cell.length_c   1.000
_cell.angle_alpha   90.00
_cell.angle_beta   90.00
_cell.angle_gamma   90.00
#
_symmetry.space_group_name_H-M   'P 1'
#
loop_
_entity.id
_entity.type
_entity.pdbx_description
1 polymer ?
#
loop_
_entity_poly.entity_id
_entity_poly.type
_entity_poly.pdbx_seq_one_letter_code
_entity_poly.pdbx_strand_id
1 'polypeptide(L)'
;TCLVLENHPIFGGEAKLNEFDVDGKRLIAHQGSAIYLVPYPHSLIARFYDSIGLRTPKLSYQKWAGAEREMTLGRTPYDSAGLATGQYGFWFGAKFGQKPGMWLIDPVGKQMQGAPVGENTRKELARWFSGKAAEDAKFQGPKYEGDEISRRLDAISLEQHFMERFSLSRETIRTFLSPVEGGGSGLGPDALSAYCDYAADMLPPLDDGSGETVQMFPGGNTTIARLMVKTLIPAAIDGPPSVEAVSRNSVNLAALDTPGAAARVRLSATVVDVRHGVDGTRDADKSEHVSIAYAKDGKVFRLKARSVVMAGGSWTAKHIISDLPAVQRSAYEQFYRSPCMMANVALRNWRFLYKMGISGCRWFEGLGNYFDVRRMATVGIDDATIHPDSPVVLSVKVLYAYPGMATEDQGHRGRAEMLSTSFREYEERIREQFVAMFAHAGFDDRRDIAGIVLNRWGHAYLSPQPGFFFGKNGQPAPREVLRSTPFGRIAFANTDLAGAMDHRYSILEAQRAVNQLLDQVLAS
;
A
#
# COMPACT_ATOMS: atom_id res chain seq x y z
N THR A 1 -21.08 6.57 22.41
CA THR A 1 -19.73 7.18 22.29
C THR A 1 -18.80 6.17 21.67
N CYS A 2 -18.03 6.57 20.67
CA CYS A 2 -16.99 5.76 20.03
C CYS A 2 -15.62 6.34 20.40
N LEU A 3 -14.67 5.49 20.84
CA LEU A 3 -13.29 5.87 21.11
C LEU A 3 -12.36 5.00 20.26
N VAL A 4 -11.57 5.62 19.41
CA VAL A 4 -10.48 4.98 18.68
C VAL A 4 -9.21 5.11 19.53
N LEU A 5 -8.53 3.99 19.81
CA LEU A 5 -7.20 3.94 20.42
C LEU A 5 -6.17 3.75 19.31
N GLU A 6 -5.34 4.74 19.09
CA GLU A 6 -4.29 4.78 18.06
C GLU A 6 -2.91 4.71 18.72
N ASN A 7 -2.12 3.73 18.32
CA ASN A 7 -0.79 3.49 18.89
C ASN A 7 0.22 4.62 18.55
N HIS A 8 0.07 5.27 17.39
CA HIS A 8 1.01 6.27 16.92
C HIS A 8 0.66 7.69 17.40
N PRO A 9 1.60 8.63 17.30
CA PRO A 9 1.35 10.04 17.68
C PRO A 9 0.48 10.80 16.67
N ILE A 10 0.13 10.18 15.53
CA ILE A 10 -0.79 10.68 14.53
C ILE A 10 -1.61 9.54 13.93
N PHE A 11 -2.87 9.77 13.61
CA PHE A 11 -3.74 8.79 12.96
C PHE A 11 -3.43 8.59 11.47
N GLY A 12 -3.96 7.52 10.88
CA GLY A 12 -3.93 7.25 9.44
C GLY A 12 -3.17 5.98 9.04
N GLY A 13 -2.52 5.27 9.97
CA GLY A 13 -1.80 4.03 9.65
C GLY A 13 -0.78 4.23 8.52
N GLU A 14 -0.83 3.41 7.48
CA GLU A 14 0.02 3.51 6.28
C GLU A 14 -0.40 4.64 5.32
N ALA A 15 -1.57 5.25 5.54
CA ALA A 15 -2.05 6.40 4.78
C ALA A 15 -1.48 7.75 5.23
N LYS A 16 -0.49 7.76 6.13
CA LYS A 16 0.22 8.98 6.55
C LYS A 16 1.05 9.59 5.41
N LEU A 17 1.43 10.85 5.56
CA LEU A 17 2.25 11.57 4.59
C LEU A 17 3.58 12.02 5.20
N ASN A 18 4.57 12.24 4.33
CA ASN A 18 5.80 12.96 4.61
C ASN A 18 5.75 14.35 4.00
N GLU A 19 6.38 15.31 4.66
CA GLU A 19 6.54 16.66 4.16
C GLU A 19 8.03 16.99 4.08
N PHE A 20 8.41 17.70 3.02
CA PHE A 20 9.76 18.24 2.82
C PHE A 20 9.65 19.73 2.54
N ASP A 21 10.61 20.49 3.03
CA ASP A 21 10.90 21.84 2.55
C ASP A 21 12.15 21.75 1.68
N VAL A 22 12.01 22.07 0.41
CA VAL A 22 13.13 22.10 -0.54
C VAL A 22 13.24 23.50 -1.11
N ASP A 23 14.21 24.25 -0.61
CA ASP A 23 14.49 25.64 -1.01
C ASP A 23 13.22 26.54 -0.92
N GLY A 24 12.47 26.42 0.18
CA GLY A 24 11.23 27.16 0.44
C GLY A 24 9.99 26.62 -0.29
N LYS A 25 10.10 25.49 -0.98
CA LYS A 25 8.97 24.80 -1.61
C LYS A 25 8.57 23.59 -0.79
N ARG A 26 7.32 23.57 -0.31
CA ARG A 26 6.74 22.42 0.39
C ARG A 26 6.41 21.31 -0.60
N LEU A 27 6.98 20.15 -0.38
CA LEU A 27 6.66 18.92 -1.12
C LEU A 27 6.01 17.91 -0.19
N ILE A 28 5.10 17.11 -0.73
CA ILE A 28 4.37 16.08 0.01
C ILE A 28 4.57 14.74 -0.69
N ALA A 29 4.83 13.69 0.10
CA ALA A 29 4.93 12.33 -0.38
C ALA A 29 4.15 11.37 0.52
N HIS A 30 3.59 10.30 -0.05
CA HIS A 30 2.91 9.26 0.72
C HIS A 30 3.91 8.38 1.48
N GLN A 31 3.47 7.83 2.62
CA GLN A 31 4.27 6.86 3.38
C GLN A 31 4.03 5.41 2.94
N GLY A 32 2.87 5.11 2.36
CA GLY A 32 2.46 3.77 1.93
C GLY A 32 1.25 3.84 1.02
N SER A 33 0.05 3.90 1.59
CA SER A 33 -1.22 3.92 0.85
C SER A 33 -1.37 5.20 0.02
N ALA A 34 -1.40 5.07 -1.31
CA ALA A 34 -1.32 6.20 -2.23
C ALA A 34 -2.51 6.33 -3.17
N ILE A 35 -2.99 5.22 -3.71
CA ILE A 35 -3.94 5.20 -4.83
C ILE A 35 -5.38 5.30 -4.33
N TYR A 36 -6.17 6.14 -4.99
CA TYR A 36 -7.61 6.23 -4.86
C TYR A 36 -8.26 5.71 -6.14
N LEU A 37 -9.16 4.75 -5.98
CA LEU A 37 -9.94 4.19 -7.07
C LEU A 37 -11.36 4.77 -7.01
N VAL A 38 -11.78 5.39 -8.11
CA VAL A 38 -13.10 6.02 -8.22
C VAL A 38 -14.18 4.94 -8.14
N PRO A 39 -15.07 4.96 -7.14
CA PRO A 39 -16.02 3.88 -6.95
C PRO A 39 -17.21 3.97 -7.93
N TYR A 40 -17.85 2.84 -8.21
CA TYR A 40 -19.12 2.84 -8.93
C TYR A 40 -20.17 3.70 -8.22
N PRO A 41 -20.96 4.48 -8.98
CA PRO A 41 -22.06 5.27 -8.42
C PRO A 41 -23.01 4.39 -7.60
N HIS A 42 -23.51 4.94 -6.49
CA HIS A 42 -24.46 4.29 -5.58
C HIS A 42 -23.94 3.02 -4.89
N SER A 43 -22.69 2.62 -5.10
CA SER A 43 -22.07 1.55 -4.32
C SER A 43 -21.98 1.92 -2.84
N LEU A 44 -21.78 0.94 -1.97
CA LEU A 44 -21.54 1.20 -0.54
C LEU A 44 -20.34 2.13 -0.34
N ILE A 45 -19.28 1.94 -1.11
CA ILE A 45 -18.06 2.75 -1.04
C ILE A 45 -18.34 4.19 -1.49
N ALA A 46 -19.09 4.39 -2.58
CA ALA A 46 -19.48 5.72 -3.03
C ALA A 46 -20.31 6.46 -1.98
N ARG A 47 -21.31 5.79 -1.39
CA ARG A 47 -22.12 6.37 -0.30
C ARG A 47 -21.30 6.70 0.93
N PHE A 48 -20.32 5.86 1.28
CA PHE A 48 -19.41 6.15 2.37
C PHE A 48 -18.58 7.41 2.08
N TYR A 49 -18.02 7.52 0.89
CA TYR A 49 -17.24 8.71 0.50
C TYR A 49 -18.11 9.98 0.50
N ASP A 50 -19.32 9.92 -0.02
CA ASP A 50 -20.28 11.04 0.05
C ASP A 50 -20.53 11.47 1.50
N SER A 51 -20.66 10.51 2.42
CA SER A 51 -20.93 10.78 3.84
C SER A 51 -19.81 11.51 4.57
N ILE A 52 -18.57 11.39 4.09
CA ILE A 52 -17.40 12.10 4.63
C ILE A 52 -17.01 13.35 3.82
N GLY A 53 -17.84 13.74 2.86
CA GLY A 53 -17.57 14.90 2.00
C GLY A 53 -16.57 14.65 0.88
N LEU A 54 -16.17 13.41 0.65
CA LEU A 54 -15.36 13.02 -0.50
C LEU A 54 -16.27 12.80 -1.70
N ARG A 55 -16.66 13.88 -2.34
CA ARG A 55 -17.24 13.81 -3.67
C ARG A 55 -16.09 13.58 -4.63
N THR A 56 -16.20 12.56 -5.50
CA THR A 56 -15.15 12.24 -6.45
C THR A 56 -14.72 13.49 -7.20
N PRO A 57 -13.59 14.12 -6.86
CA PRO A 57 -13.21 15.34 -7.51
C PRO A 57 -12.58 15.00 -8.86
N LYS A 58 -12.87 15.79 -9.86
CA LYS A 58 -11.99 15.87 -11.01
C LYS A 58 -10.74 16.62 -10.56
N LEU A 59 -9.66 15.88 -10.30
CA LEU A 59 -8.42 16.49 -9.85
C LEU A 59 -7.73 17.22 -11.00
N SER A 60 -7.32 18.47 -10.76
CA SER A 60 -6.36 19.16 -11.60
C SER A 60 -4.94 18.76 -11.20
N TYR A 61 -4.02 18.76 -12.17
CA TYR A 61 -2.63 18.39 -11.96
C TYR A 61 -1.69 19.52 -12.37
N GLN A 62 -0.47 19.50 -11.86
CA GLN A 62 0.58 20.43 -12.25
C GLN A 62 0.69 20.54 -13.78
N LYS A 63 0.78 21.75 -14.29
CA LYS A 63 0.96 22.06 -15.71
C LYS A 63 2.45 22.06 -16.04
N TRP A 64 2.79 21.60 -17.24
CA TRP A 64 4.16 21.77 -17.72
C TRP A 64 4.48 23.25 -17.88
N ALA A 65 5.66 23.67 -17.44
CA ALA A 65 6.14 25.04 -17.61
C ALA A 65 7.56 25.06 -18.18
N GLY A 66 7.94 26.17 -18.80
CA GLY A 66 9.24 26.35 -19.39
C GLY A 66 9.25 26.13 -20.91
N ALA A 67 10.42 26.39 -21.53
CA ALA A 67 10.63 26.28 -22.96
C ALA A 67 11.02 24.87 -23.42
N GLU A 68 11.37 24.01 -22.49
CA GLU A 68 11.76 22.63 -22.77
C GLU A 68 10.58 21.80 -23.26
N ARG A 69 10.86 20.85 -24.15
CA ARG A 69 9.85 19.89 -24.61
C ARG A 69 9.20 19.17 -23.44
N GLU A 70 7.88 19.18 -23.41
CA GLU A 70 7.09 18.47 -22.41
C GLU A 70 7.38 16.97 -22.42
N MET A 71 7.52 16.40 -21.23
CA MET A 71 7.62 14.95 -21.03
C MET A 71 6.29 14.37 -20.52
N THR A 72 6.04 13.12 -20.89
CA THR A 72 4.92 12.34 -20.35
C THR A 72 5.24 11.95 -18.91
N LEU A 73 4.47 12.47 -17.97
CA LEU A 73 4.60 12.18 -16.55
C LEU A 73 3.34 11.47 -16.04
N GLY A 74 3.51 10.43 -15.25
CA GLY A 74 2.43 9.76 -14.57
C GLY A 74 1.71 10.65 -13.55
N ARG A 75 0.52 10.24 -13.12
CA ARG A 75 -0.28 10.94 -12.09
C ARG A 75 -0.36 10.15 -10.79
N THR A 76 -0.17 8.84 -10.88
CA THR A 76 -0.22 7.92 -9.74
C THR A 76 1.00 7.00 -9.74
N PRO A 77 1.38 6.40 -8.61
CA PRO A 77 2.33 5.29 -8.60
C PRO A 77 1.80 4.16 -9.49
N TYR A 78 2.68 3.50 -10.23
CA TYR A 78 2.37 2.39 -11.16
C TYR A 78 1.66 2.77 -12.46
N ASP A 79 1.39 4.04 -12.70
CA ASP A 79 0.75 4.53 -13.92
C ASP A 79 1.60 4.23 -15.17
N SER A 80 2.93 4.15 -15.03
CA SER A 80 3.86 3.77 -16.11
C SER A 80 3.70 4.56 -17.42
N ALA A 81 3.15 5.78 -17.36
CA ALA A 81 2.88 6.62 -18.54
C ALA A 81 4.13 6.81 -19.43
N GLY A 82 5.31 6.94 -18.82
CA GLY A 82 6.58 7.00 -19.55
C GLY A 82 6.90 5.70 -20.30
N LEU A 83 6.50 4.54 -19.77
CA LEU A 83 6.73 3.25 -20.41
C LEU A 83 5.97 3.15 -21.75
N ALA A 84 4.70 3.56 -21.75
CA ALA A 84 3.87 3.56 -22.95
C ALA A 84 4.34 4.52 -24.06
N THR A 85 5.04 5.59 -23.68
CA THR A 85 5.52 6.64 -24.62
C THR A 85 7.01 6.53 -24.96
N GLY A 86 7.68 5.47 -24.52
CA GLY A 86 9.13 5.28 -24.71
C GLY A 86 10.02 6.17 -23.84
N GLN A 87 9.44 6.94 -22.93
CA GLN A 87 10.18 7.81 -22.00
C GLN A 87 10.47 7.10 -20.66
N TYR A 88 10.93 5.86 -20.75
CA TYR A 88 11.22 5.00 -19.60
C TYR A 88 12.51 4.22 -19.83
N GLY A 89 13.24 3.97 -18.75
CA GLY A 89 14.51 3.26 -18.81
C GLY A 89 14.55 2.00 -17.96
N PHE A 90 15.21 0.95 -18.45
CA PHE A 90 15.64 -0.19 -17.62
C PHE A 90 17.14 -0.12 -17.42
N TRP A 91 17.56 -0.19 -16.15
CA TRP A 91 18.97 -0.20 -15.80
C TRP A 91 19.44 -1.60 -15.42
N PHE A 92 20.60 -1.97 -15.94
CA PHE A 92 21.27 -3.24 -15.71
C PHE A 92 22.69 -2.98 -15.22
N GLY A 93 23.04 -3.48 -14.07
CA GLY A 93 24.35 -3.28 -13.46
C GLY A 93 25.18 -4.57 -13.35
N ALA A 94 25.93 -4.68 -12.27
CA ALA A 94 26.93 -5.73 -12.09
C ALA A 94 26.37 -7.16 -12.11
N LYS A 95 25.15 -7.36 -11.60
CA LYS A 95 24.44 -8.65 -11.66
C LYS A 95 24.27 -9.17 -13.09
N PHE A 96 24.20 -8.27 -14.06
CA PHE A 96 24.05 -8.57 -15.49
C PHE A 96 25.37 -8.43 -16.26
N GLY A 97 26.50 -8.41 -15.57
CA GLY A 97 27.83 -8.28 -16.18
C GLY A 97 28.16 -6.88 -16.71
N GLN A 98 27.36 -5.87 -16.37
CA GLN A 98 27.54 -4.50 -16.86
C GLN A 98 28.35 -3.66 -15.86
N LYS A 99 29.58 -3.27 -16.24
CA LYS A 99 30.45 -2.40 -15.46
C LYS A 99 31.17 -1.41 -16.39
N PRO A 100 30.84 -0.11 -16.40
CA PRO A 100 29.72 0.49 -15.67
C PRO A 100 28.36 -0.06 -16.11
N GLY A 101 27.32 0.18 -15.30
CA GLY A 101 25.96 -0.23 -15.63
C GLY A 101 25.46 0.37 -16.95
N MET A 102 24.49 -0.28 -17.59
CA MET A 102 23.92 0.16 -18.86
C MET A 102 22.44 0.47 -18.76
N TRP A 103 21.99 1.39 -19.61
CA TRP A 103 20.58 1.75 -19.77
C TRP A 103 20.02 1.20 -21.08
N LEU A 104 18.85 0.60 -20.98
CA LEU A 104 17.97 0.33 -22.11
C LEU A 104 16.81 1.33 -22.06
N ILE A 105 16.91 2.39 -22.85
CA ILE A 105 15.84 3.39 -23.00
C ILE A 105 14.82 2.86 -23.99
N ASP A 106 13.52 3.07 -23.68
CA ASP A 106 12.39 2.53 -24.45
C ASP A 106 12.44 0.99 -24.58
N PRO A 107 12.40 0.26 -23.45
CA PRO A 107 12.53 -1.20 -23.49
C PRO A 107 11.37 -1.89 -24.22
N VAL A 108 10.17 -1.32 -24.17
CA VAL A 108 8.97 -1.88 -24.83
C VAL A 108 9.00 -1.61 -26.33
N GLY A 109 9.22 -0.37 -26.77
CA GLY A 109 9.31 -0.03 -28.19
C GLY A 109 10.46 -0.75 -28.89
N LYS A 110 11.56 -0.99 -28.18
CA LYS A 110 12.68 -1.79 -28.67
C LYS A 110 12.51 -3.30 -28.50
N GLN A 111 11.36 -3.76 -27.99
CA GLN A 111 11.12 -5.19 -27.74
C GLN A 111 12.26 -5.85 -26.96
N MET A 112 12.78 -5.16 -25.94
CA MET A 112 13.91 -5.58 -25.09
C MET A 112 15.23 -5.81 -25.85
N GLN A 113 15.35 -5.38 -27.12
CA GLN A 113 16.61 -5.50 -27.86
C GLN A 113 17.71 -4.69 -27.20
N GLY A 114 18.87 -5.31 -27.02
CA GLY A 114 20.00 -4.72 -26.30
C GLY A 114 20.00 -4.99 -24.78
N ALA A 115 18.95 -5.60 -24.22
CA ALA A 115 19.00 -6.05 -22.83
C ALA A 115 20.09 -7.12 -22.62
N PRO A 116 20.93 -7.02 -21.58
CA PRO A 116 22.03 -7.95 -21.33
C PRO A 116 21.53 -9.23 -20.64
N VAL A 117 20.62 -9.92 -21.30
CA VAL A 117 19.98 -11.16 -20.82
C VAL A 117 19.92 -12.20 -21.93
N GLY A 118 19.72 -13.46 -21.59
CA GLY A 118 19.56 -14.54 -22.56
C GLY A 118 18.41 -14.30 -23.51
N GLU A 119 18.48 -14.89 -24.70
CA GLU A 119 17.48 -14.69 -25.77
C GLU A 119 16.07 -15.10 -25.34
N ASN A 120 15.93 -16.20 -24.60
CA ASN A 120 14.64 -16.65 -24.11
C ASN A 120 14.03 -15.62 -23.13
N THR A 121 14.81 -15.20 -22.13
CA THR A 121 14.38 -14.17 -21.15
C THR A 121 13.99 -12.87 -21.87
N ARG A 122 14.74 -12.46 -22.88
CA ARG A 122 14.44 -11.27 -23.67
C ARG A 122 13.09 -11.38 -24.38
N LYS A 123 12.79 -12.52 -25.02
CA LYS A 123 11.52 -12.78 -25.68
C LYS A 123 10.35 -12.80 -24.68
N GLU A 124 10.54 -13.43 -23.54
CA GLU A 124 9.53 -13.48 -22.46
C GLU A 124 9.21 -12.08 -21.93
N LEU A 125 10.23 -11.27 -21.63
CA LEU A 125 10.06 -9.88 -21.17
C LEU A 125 9.40 -8.99 -22.22
N ALA A 126 9.78 -9.12 -23.49
CA ALA A 126 9.15 -8.37 -24.58
C ALA A 126 7.66 -8.70 -24.71
N ARG A 127 7.27 -9.98 -24.61
CA ARG A 127 5.86 -10.41 -24.60
C ARG A 127 5.11 -9.93 -23.36
N TRP A 128 5.74 -9.97 -22.19
CA TRP A 128 5.13 -9.53 -20.94
C TRP A 128 4.85 -8.02 -20.95
N PHE A 129 5.86 -7.20 -21.15
CA PHE A 129 5.72 -5.74 -21.09
C PHE A 129 4.91 -5.13 -22.24
N SER A 130 4.75 -5.82 -23.37
CA SER A 130 3.86 -5.41 -24.44
C SER A 130 2.40 -5.86 -24.24
N GLY A 131 2.09 -6.62 -23.19
CA GLY A 131 0.76 -7.21 -22.98
C GLY A 131 0.48 -8.47 -23.81
N LYS A 132 1.37 -8.83 -24.75
CA LYS A 132 1.16 -9.96 -25.66
C LYS A 132 1.08 -11.32 -24.94
N ALA A 133 1.76 -11.46 -23.80
CA ALA A 133 1.67 -12.69 -23.01
C ALA A 133 0.24 -12.95 -22.50
N ALA A 134 -0.46 -11.90 -22.08
CA ALA A 134 -1.86 -11.99 -21.64
C ALA A 134 -2.81 -12.24 -22.82
N GLU A 135 -2.59 -11.56 -23.96
CA GLU A 135 -3.37 -11.78 -25.19
C GLU A 135 -3.26 -13.23 -25.69
N ASP A 136 -2.04 -13.76 -25.77
CA ASP A 136 -1.76 -15.13 -26.22
C ASP A 136 -2.37 -16.17 -25.28
N ALA A 137 -2.34 -15.93 -23.98
CA ALA A 137 -2.88 -16.82 -22.96
C ALA A 137 -4.40 -16.97 -23.03
N LYS A 138 -5.12 -15.96 -23.55
CA LYS A 138 -6.60 -15.91 -23.62
C LYS A 138 -7.25 -16.30 -22.29
N PHE A 139 -6.59 -15.94 -21.18
CA PHE A 139 -7.07 -16.29 -19.86
C PHE A 139 -8.19 -15.35 -19.45
N GLN A 140 -9.33 -15.93 -19.08
CA GLN A 140 -10.41 -15.17 -18.45
C GLN A 140 -10.29 -15.31 -16.94
N GLY A 141 -10.08 -14.19 -16.26
CA GLY A 141 -10.02 -14.12 -14.81
C GLY A 141 -11.34 -14.49 -14.13
N PRO A 142 -11.36 -14.51 -12.79
CA PRO A 142 -12.58 -14.71 -12.01
C PRO A 142 -13.66 -13.68 -12.38
N LYS A 143 -14.93 -14.13 -12.37
CA LYS A 143 -16.08 -13.24 -12.59
C LYS A 143 -16.63 -12.68 -11.27
N TYR A 144 -16.49 -13.44 -10.20
CA TYR A 144 -16.87 -13.06 -8.85
C TYR A 144 -16.06 -13.86 -7.82
N GLU A 145 -15.94 -13.31 -6.64
CA GLU A 145 -15.22 -13.95 -5.54
C GLU A 145 -15.82 -15.32 -5.20
N GLY A 146 -14.98 -16.34 -5.21
CA GLY A 146 -15.38 -17.70 -4.87
C GLY A 146 -15.95 -18.55 -6.01
N ASP A 147 -15.93 -18.06 -7.27
CA ASP A 147 -16.20 -18.91 -8.42
C ASP A 147 -15.12 -20.02 -8.59
N GLU A 148 -15.32 -20.91 -9.54
CA GLU A 148 -14.40 -22.05 -9.77
C GLU A 148 -12.99 -21.58 -10.12
N ILE A 149 -12.88 -20.47 -10.87
CA ILE A 149 -11.57 -19.90 -11.26
C ILE A 149 -10.86 -19.33 -10.04
N SER A 150 -11.57 -18.57 -9.20
CA SER A 150 -11.03 -18.03 -7.94
C SER A 150 -10.44 -19.11 -7.07
N ARG A 151 -11.18 -20.20 -6.86
CA ARG A 151 -10.76 -21.33 -6.00
C ARG A 151 -9.56 -22.07 -6.57
N ARG A 152 -9.52 -22.24 -7.89
CA ARG A 152 -8.38 -22.87 -8.57
C ARG A 152 -7.13 -21.99 -8.47
N LEU A 153 -7.27 -20.67 -8.64
CA LEU A 153 -6.16 -19.73 -8.48
C LEU A 153 -5.63 -19.72 -7.05
N ASP A 154 -6.53 -19.77 -6.05
CA ASP A 154 -6.09 -19.82 -4.65
C ASP A 154 -5.38 -21.13 -4.27
N ALA A 155 -5.57 -22.19 -5.04
CA ALA A 155 -4.92 -23.47 -4.76
C ALA A 155 -3.44 -23.52 -5.19
N ILE A 156 -2.98 -22.62 -6.04
CA ILE A 156 -1.63 -22.59 -6.62
C ILE A 156 -0.90 -21.28 -6.33
N SER A 157 0.43 -21.29 -6.46
CA SER A 157 1.20 -20.04 -6.38
C SER A 157 1.07 -19.20 -7.65
N LEU A 158 1.27 -17.88 -7.50
CA LEU A 158 1.29 -16.96 -8.63
C LEU A 158 2.44 -17.27 -9.60
N GLU A 159 3.60 -17.76 -9.09
CA GLU A 159 4.70 -18.26 -9.93
C GLU A 159 4.22 -19.41 -10.83
N GLN A 160 3.51 -20.39 -10.25
CA GLN A 160 2.96 -21.51 -11.01
C GLN A 160 1.97 -21.03 -12.07
N HIS A 161 1.08 -20.11 -11.72
CA HIS A 161 0.13 -19.51 -12.65
C HIS A 161 0.83 -18.83 -13.82
N PHE A 162 1.88 -18.03 -13.56
CA PHE A 162 2.64 -17.36 -14.60
C PHE A 162 3.38 -18.34 -15.52
N MET A 163 3.95 -19.38 -14.98
CA MET A 163 4.60 -20.44 -15.78
C MET A 163 3.59 -21.17 -16.69
N GLU A 164 2.45 -21.59 -16.15
CA GLU A 164 1.46 -22.40 -16.86
C GLU A 164 0.65 -21.60 -17.89
N ARG A 165 0.29 -20.36 -17.55
CA ARG A 165 -0.63 -19.55 -18.37
C ARG A 165 0.06 -18.62 -19.33
N PHE A 166 1.13 -17.98 -18.90
CA PHE A 166 1.84 -16.99 -19.72
C PHE A 166 3.12 -17.56 -20.34
N SER A 167 3.44 -18.81 -20.06
CA SER A 167 4.63 -19.50 -20.57
C SER A 167 5.91 -18.73 -20.24
N LEU A 168 6.01 -18.25 -19.02
CA LEU A 168 7.19 -17.58 -18.50
C LEU A 168 8.10 -18.58 -17.77
N SER A 169 9.41 -18.45 -17.95
CA SER A 169 10.39 -19.19 -17.18
C SER A 169 10.47 -18.71 -15.73
N ARG A 170 10.79 -19.60 -14.81
CA ARG A 170 11.01 -19.25 -13.40
C ARG A 170 12.10 -18.20 -13.23
N GLU A 171 13.13 -18.25 -14.06
CA GLU A 171 14.22 -17.27 -14.04
C GLU A 171 13.69 -15.86 -14.35
N THR A 172 12.90 -15.71 -15.41
CA THR A 172 12.27 -14.43 -15.79
C THR A 172 11.37 -13.92 -14.68
N ILE A 173 10.51 -14.78 -14.12
CA ILE A 173 9.59 -14.42 -13.04
C ILE A 173 10.39 -13.91 -11.82
N ARG A 174 11.35 -14.68 -11.33
CA ARG A 174 12.08 -14.37 -10.09
C ARG A 174 13.01 -13.17 -10.22
N THR A 175 13.59 -12.95 -11.40
CA THR A 175 14.56 -11.87 -11.60
C THR A 175 13.89 -10.53 -11.95
N PHE A 176 12.85 -10.56 -12.78
CA PHE A 176 12.31 -9.33 -13.40
C PHE A 176 10.90 -8.99 -12.95
N LEU A 177 10.05 -9.98 -12.67
CA LEU A 177 8.66 -9.75 -12.29
C LEU A 177 8.47 -9.74 -10.78
N SER A 178 9.19 -10.58 -10.04
CA SER A 178 9.04 -10.70 -8.59
C SER A 178 9.07 -9.35 -7.85
N PRO A 179 9.99 -8.42 -8.15
CA PRO A 179 9.98 -7.12 -7.49
C PRO A 179 8.76 -6.25 -7.83
N VAL A 180 8.13 -6.50 -8.97
CA VAL A 180 6.96 -5.73 -9.43
C VAL A 180 5.68 -6.30 -8.85
N GLU A 181 5.47 -7.60 -9.03
CA GLU A 181 4.28 -8.31 -8.57
C GLU A 181 4.18 -8.36 -7.03
N GLY A 182 5.32 -8.34 -6.36
CA GLY A 182 5.38 -8.14 -4.91
C GLY A 182 4.86 -6.78 -4.42
N GLY A 183 4.62 -5.85 -5.34
CA GLY A 183 4.18 -4.49 -5.02
C GLY A 183 2.87 -4.39 -4.27
N GLY A 184 1.95 -5.33 -4.47
CA GLY A 184 0.64 -5.38 -3.82
C GLY A 184 0.58 -6.25 -2.57
N SER A 185 1.50 -7.23 -2.42
CA SER A 185 1.45 -8.24 -1.35
C SER A 185 2.80 -8.47 -0.65
N GLY A 186 3.81 -7.70 -1.01
CA GLY A 186 5.11 -7.60 -0.32
C GLY A 186 6.12 -8.70 -0.62
N LEU A 187 5.69 -9.84 -1.14
CA LEU A 187 6.57 -10.97 -1.52
C LEU A 187 6.45 -11.29 -3.01
N GLY A 188 7.35 -12.12 -3.49
CA GLY A 188 7.34 -12.55 -4.88
C GLY A 188 6.26 -13.60 -5.20
N PRO A 189 6.04 -13.87 -6.50
CA PRO A 189 5.01 -14.80 -6.98
C PRO A 189 5.13 -16.23 -6.44
N ASP A 190 6.32 -16.66 -6.03
CA ASP A 190 6.54 -18.00 -5.45
C ASP A 190 5.86 -18.20 -4.08
N ALA A 191 5.68 -17.10 -3.34
CA ALA A 191 5.12 -17.09 -1.99
C ALA A 191 3.62 -16.81 -1.92
N LEU A 192 3.04 -16.27 -2.99
CA LEU A 192 1.67 -15.73 -3.02
C LEU A 192 0.71 -16.70 -3.70
N SER A 193 -0.55 -16.71 -3.24
CA SER A 193 -1.67 -17.30 -3.98
C SER A 193 -1.83 -16.60 -5.34
N ALA A 194 -2.10 -17.36 -6.40
CA ALA A 194 -2.39 -16.75 -7.70
C ALA A 194 -3.66 -15.88 -7.69
N TYR A 195 -4.56 -16.09 -6.76
CA TYR A 195 -5.74 -15.25 -6.61
C TYR A 195 -5.43 -13.83 -6.15
N CYS A 196 -4.25 -13.57 -5.54
CA CYS A 196 -3.84 -12.22 -5.10
C CYS A 196 -3.91 -11.17 -6.21
N ASP A 197 -3.53 -11.55 -7.44
CA ASP A 197 -3.53 -10.66 -8.61
C ASP A 197 -4.95 -10.21 -9.02
N TYR A 198 -5.94 -11.00 -8.65
CA TYR A 198 -7.34 -10.78 -9.04
C TYR A 198 -8.21 -10.26 -7.90
N ALA A 199 -7.75 -10.42 -6.65
CA ALA A 199 -8.58 -10.11 -5.47
C ALA A 199 -9.02 -8.63 -5.41
N ALA A 200 -8.15 -7.70 -5.79
CA ALA A 200 -8.49 -6.27 -5.82
C ALA A 200 -9.46 -5.92 -6.94
N ASP A 201 -9.46 -6.66 -8.04
CA ASP A 201 -10.30 -6.44 -9.22
C ASP A 201 -11.76 -6.86 -8.99
N MET A 202 -12.03 -7.60 -7.92
CA MET A 202 -13.42 -7.90 -7.51
C MET A 202 -14.20 -6.65 -7.09
N LEU A 203 -13.49 -5.54 -6.84
CA LEU A 203 -14.05 -4.20 -6.61
C LEU A 203 -13.46 -3.22 -7.64
N PRO A 204 -13.85 -3.34 -8.92
CA PRO A 204 -13.25 -2.53 -9.97
C PRO A 204 -13.54 -1.04 -9.76
N PRO A 205 -12.66 -0.14 -10.24
CA PRO A 205 -12.95 1.28 -10.30
C PRO A 205 -14.02 1.57 -11.37
N LEU A 206 -14.66 2.73 -11.25
CA LEU A 206 -15.56 3.22 -12.29
C LEU A 206 -14.79 3.44 -13.60
N ASP A 207 -15.23 2.83 -14.67
CA ASP A 207 -14.81 3.17 -16.03
C ASP A 207 -15.96 3.91 -16.73
N ASP A 208 -15.87 5.23 -16.75
CA ASP A 208 -16.81 6.13 -17.41
C ASP A 208 -16.29 6.64 -18.76
N GLY A 209 -15.15 6.07 -19.23
CA GLY A 209 -14.47 6.50 -20.44
C GLY A 209 -13.64 7.79 -20.29
N SER A 210 -13.59 8.39 -19.08
CA SER A 210 -12.76 9.58 -18.83
C SER A 210 -11.27 9.27 -18.70
N GLY A 211 -10.92 8.01 -18.47
CA GLY A 211 -9.55 7.57 -18.16
C GLY A 211 -9.04 8.00 -16.78
N GLU A 212 -9.89 8.60 -15.95
CA GLU A 212 -9.54 9.11 -14.62
C GLU A 212 -10.03 8.20 -13.48
N THR A 213 -10.07 6.89 -13.71
CA THR A 213 -10.55 5.90 -12.74
C THR A 213 -9.60 5.69 -11.57
N VAL A 214 -8.31 6.00 -11.76
CA VAL A 214 -7.26 5.91 -10.73
C VAL A 214 -6.69 7.29 -10.48
N GLN A 215 -6.69 7.73 -9.23
CA GLN A 215 -6.24 9.04 -8.83
C GLN A 215 -5.30 8.94 -7.61
N MET A 216 -4.59 10.02 -7.32
CA MET A 216 -3.80 10.16 -6.10
C MET A 216 -4.02 11.56 -5.51
N PHE A 217 -4.53 11.61 -4.28
CA PHE A 217 -4.64 12.86 -3.55
C PHE A 217 -3.25 13.39 -3.12
N PRO A 218 -3.11 14.70 -2.86
CA PRO A 218 -1.93 15.22 -2.20
C PRO A 218 -1.64 14.45 -0.89
N GLY A 219 -0.45 13.84 -0.79
CA GLY A 219 -0.10 12.99 0.35
C GLY A 219 -0.74 11.59 0.35
N GLY A 220 -1.36 11.17 -0.75
CA GLY A 220 -2.02 9.87 -0.87
C GLY A 220 -3.30 9.77 -0.05
N ASN A 221 -3.64 8.58 0.42
CA ASN A 221 -4.90 8.29 1.11
C ASN A 221 -5.01 8.90 2.52
N THR A 222 -4.00 9.66 3.00
CA THR A 222 -4.13 10.49 4.20
C THR A 222 -5.33 11.44 4.10
N THR A 223 -5.66 11.90 2.90
CA THR A 223 -6.82 12.76 2.64
C THR A 223 -8.12 12.09 3.08
N ILE A 224 -8.30 10.81 2.80
CA ILE A 224 -9.49 10.04 3.22
C ILE A 224 -9.56 9.95 4.75
N ALA A 225 -8.45 9.57 5.39
CA ALA A 225 -8.38 9.49 6.86
C ALA A 225 -8.68 10.86 7.52
N ARG A 226 -8.18 11.93 6.95
CA ARG A 226 -8.41 13.30 7.46
C ARG A 226 -9.84 13.77 7.24
N LEU A 227 -10.50 13.38 6.13
CA LEU A 227 -11.93 13.64 5.91
C LEU A 227 -12.79 12.91 6.92
N MET A 228 -12.49 11.64 7.24
CA MET A 228 -13.20 10.89 8.27
C MET A 228 -13.09 11.59 9.63
N VAL A 229 -11.87 12.00 10.02
CA VAL A 229 -11.64 12.74 11.27
C VAL A 229 -12.35 14.09 11.24
N LYS A 230 -12.26 14.84 10.14
CA LYS A 230 -12.95 16.14 10.00
C LYS A 230 -14.47 16.01 10.14
N THR A 231 -15.05 14.96 9.58
CA THR A 231 -16.50 14.71 9.65
C THR A 231 -16.94 14.33 11.06
N LEU A 232 -16.16 13.50 11.74
CA LEU A 232 -16.51 13.01 13.09
C LEU A 232 -16.15 14.00 14.19
N ILE A 233 -15.08 14.79 14.00
CA ILE A 233 -14.55 15.75 14.97
C ILE A 233 -14.26 17.08 14.23
N PRO A 234 -15.30 17.89 13.97
CA PRO A 234 -15.16 19.09 13.13
C PRO A 234 -14.09 20.08 13.59
N ALA A 235 -13.81 20.15 14.90
CA ALA A 235 -12.78 21.03 15.48
C ALA A 235 -11.34 20.54 15.25
N ALA A 236 -11.14 19.31 14.74
CA ALA A 236 -9.82 18.74 14.53
C ALA A 236 -9.08 19.32 13.31
N ILE A 237 -9.78 19.82 12.31
CA ILE A 237 -9.19 20.43 11.11
C ILE A 237 -10.05 21.64 10.72
N ASP A 238 -9.45 22.78 10.46
CA ASP A 238 -10.18 23.97 10.05
C ASP A 238 -10.79 23.84 8.63
N GLY A 239 -11.83 24.65 8.35
CA GLY A 239 -12.52 24.68 7.06
C GLY A 239 -13.63 23.61 6.92
N PRO A 240 -14.24 23.49 5.72
CA PRO A 240 -15.28 22.51 5.43
C PRO A 240 -14.71 21.08 5.31
N PRO A 241 -15.57 20.02 5.36
CA PRO A 241 -15.15 18.66 5.03
C PRO A 241 -14.95 18.52 3.51
N SER A 242 -13.81 18.97 3.02
CA SER A 242 -13.44 18.94 1.61
C SER A 242 -11.99 18.50 1.44
N VAL A 243 -11.67 17.91 0.29
CA VAL A 243 -10.29 17.50 -0.07
C VAL A 243 -9.32 18.68 0.06
N GLU A 244 -9.73 19.87 -0.39
CA GLU A 244 -8.92 21.08 -0.32
C GLU A 244 -8.56 21.45 1.13
N ALA A 245 -9.55 21.57 2.00
CA ALA A 245 -9.32 21.98 3.39
C ALA A 245 -8.46 20.95 4.15
N VAL A 246 -8.78 19.66 4.03
CA VAL A 246 -8.04 18.64 4.79
C VAL A 246 -6.62 18.39 4.25
N SER A 247 -6.35 18.69 2.98
CA SER A 247 -5.00 18.56 2.41
C SER A 247 -4.05 19.68 2.82
N ARG A 248 -4.58 20.84 3.18
CA ARG A 248 -3.81 22.07 3.47
C ARG A 248 -3.69 22.36 4.95
N ASN A 249 -4.80 22.21 5.69
CA ASN A 249 -4.87 22.68 7.06
C ASN A 249 -4.22 21.70 8.03
N SER A 250 -3.63 22.22 9.08
CA SER A 250 -3.03 21.41 10.15
C SER A 250 -4.11 20.70 10.96
N VAL A 251 -3.73 19.60 11.62
CA VAL A 251 -4.59 18.87 12.57
C VAL A 251 -4.41 19.47 13.96
N ASN A 252 -5.50 19.94 14.56
CA ASN A 252 -5.55 20.27 15.97
C ASN A 252 -5.64 18.98 16.81
N LEU A 253 -4.51 18.48 17.27
CA LEU A 253 -4.41 17.23 18.02
C LEU A 253 -5.18 17.29 19.35
N ALA A 254 -5.29 18.47 19.98
CA ALA A 254 -6.00 18.63 21.25
C ALA A 254 -7.52 18.41 21.09
N ALA A 255 -8.08 18.65 19.92
CA ALA A 255 -9.49 18.45 19.67
C ALA A 255 -9.88 16.96 19.49
N LEU A 256 -8.91 16.07 19.23
CA LEU A 256 -9.19 14.68 18.90
C LEU A 256 -9.77 13.86 20.06
N ASP A 257 -9.44 14.17 21.31
CA ASP A 257 -9.85 13.38 22.49
C ASP A 257 -10.56 14.24 23.54
N THR A 258 -11.54 15.04 23.11
CA THR A 258 -12.32 15.89 24.02
C THR A 258 -13.27 15.03 24.89
N PRO A 259 -13.20 15.10 26.23
CA PRO A 259 -14.11 14.39 27.11
C PRO A 259 -15.58 14.69 26.79
N GLY A 260 -16.42 13.65 26.76
CA GLY A 260 -17.87 13.76 26.49
C GLY A 260 -18.24 13.84 25.01
N ALA A 261 -17.28 13.99 24.08
CA ALA A 261 -17.59 13.96 22.65
C ALA A 261 -18.08 12.57 22.19
N ALA A 262 -18.96 12.57 21.19
CA ALA A 262 -19.55 11.34 20.65
C ALA A 262 -18.50 10.45 19.93
N ALA A 263 -17.56 11.07 19.24
CA ALA A 263 -16.44 10.41 18.59
C ALA A 263 -15.11 11.01 19.11
N ARG A 264 -14.15 10.14 19.37
CA ARG A 264 -12.84 10.52 19.94
C ARG A 264 -11.73 9.65 19.35
N VAL A 265 -10.56 10.25 19.15
CA VAL A 265 -9.33 9.54 18.75
C VAL A 265 -8.25 9.82 19.79
N ARG A 266 -7.82 8.81 20.51
CA ARG A 266 -6.75 8.90 21.51
C ARG A 266 -5.46 8.41 20.91
N LEU A 267 -4.56 9.33 20.62
CA LEU A 267 -3.23 9.07 20.06
C LEU A 267 -2.25 8.57 21.13
N SER A 268 -1.18 7.92 20.67
CA SER A 268 -0.13 7.33 21.53
C SER A 268 -0.71 6.42 22.62
N ALA A 269 -1.76 5.68 22.28
CA ALA A 269 -2.50 4.80 23.18
C ALA A 269 -2.37 3.34 22.70
N THR A 270 -1.35 2.64 23.17
CA THR A 270 -1.04 1.26 22.79
C THR A 270 -1.92 0.28 23.55
N VAL A 271 -2.86 -0.38 22.87
CA VAL A 271 -3.67 -1.45 23.47
C VAL A 271 -2.78 -2.66 23.75
N VAL A 272 -2.83 -3.15 24.98
CA VAL A 272 -1.99 -4.27 25.46
C VAL A 272 -2.80 -5.49 25.92
N ASP A 273 -4.09 -5.32 26.23
CA ASP A 273 -4.99 -6.42 26.59
C ASP A 273 -6.43 -6.08 26.20
N VAL A 274 -7.13 -7.06 25.62
CA VAL A 274 -8.56 -7.03 25.31
C VAL A 274 -9.14 -8.36 25.76
N ARG A 275 -10.24 -8.32 26.53
CA ARG A 275 -10.90 -9.55 27.00
C ARG A 275 -12.34 -9.30 27.42
N HIS A 276 -13.16 -10.33 27.37
CA HIS A 276 -14.51 -10.26 27.90
C HIS A 276 -14.52 -10.16 29.43
N GLY A 277 -15.61 -9.58 29.95
CA GLY A 277 -15.83 -9.42 31.39
C GLY A 277 -15.01 -8.32 32.02
N VAL A 278 -15.54 -7.78 33.10
CA VAL A 278 -14.88 -6.71 33.90
C VAL A 278 -14.53 -7.23 35.31
N ASP A 279 -15.30 -8.18 35.79
CA ASP A 279 -15.29 -8.65 37.20
C ASP A 279 -14.91 -10.14 37.33
N GLY A 280 -14.04 -10.64 36.41
CA GLY A 280 -13.55 -12.01 36.48
C GLY A 280 -14.34 -13.04 35.66
N THR A 281 -15.50 -12.70 35.14
CA THR A 281 -16.28 -13.55 34.22
C THR A 281 -15.65 -13.49 32.82
N ARG A 282 -14.96 -14.55 32.42
CA ARG A 282 -14.29 -14.64 31.08
C ARG A 282 -15.13 -15.37 30.03
N ASP A 283 -16.40 -15.55 30.27
CA ASP A 283 -17.31 -16.20 29.34
C ASP A 283 -17.77 -15.16 28.30
N ALA A 284 -17.35 -15.32 27.06
CA ALA A 284 -17.65 -14.40 25.96
C ALA A 284 -19.16 -14.28 25.72
N ASP A 285 -19.91 -15.38 25.88
CA ASP A 285 -21.35 -15.44 25.61
C ASP A 285 -22.18 -14.79 26.72
N LYS A 286 -21.65 -14.72 27.94
CA LYS A 286 -22.32 -14.15 29.11
C LYS A 286 -21.88 -12.75 29.47
N SER A 287 -20.79 -12.29 28.87
CA SER A 287 -20.22 -10.98 29.21
C SER A 287 -21.03 -9.83 28.59
N GLU A 288 -21.42 -8.88 29.37
CA GLU A 288 -22.07 -7.65 28.90
C GLU A 288 -21.08 -6.60 28.40
N HIS A 289 -19.79 -6.77 28.70
CA HIS A 289 -18.75 -5.77 28.45
C HIS A 289 -17.43 -6.42 28.07
N VAL A 290 -16.58 -5.62 27.42
CA VAL A 290 -15.18 -5.91 27.13
C VAL A 290 -14.29 -4.97 27.95
N SER A 291 -13.27 -5.54 28.58
CA SER A 291 -12.21 -4.80 29.28
C SER A 291 -11.04 -4.58 28.33
N ILE A 292 -10.58 -3.34 28.20
CA ILE A 292 -9.46 -2.95 27.35
C ILE A 292 -8.40 -2.30 28.23
N ALA A 293 -7.18 -2.84 28.27
CA ALA A 293 -6.03 -2.16 28.84
C ALA A 293 -5.17 -1.54 27.75
N TYR A 294 -4.72 -0.31 27.97
CA TYR A 294 -3.81 0.39 27.07
C TYR A 294 -2.75 1.17 27.83
N ALA A 295 -1.56 1.26 27.25
CA ALA A 295 -0.44 2.05 27.77
C ALA A 295 -0.42 3.43 27.09
N LYS A 296 -0.22 4.49 27.87
CA LYS A 296 -0.04 5.86 27.42
C LYS A 296 0.79 6.64 28.43
N ASP A 297 1.76 7.41 27.96
CA ASP A 297 2.60 8.29 28.81
C ASP A 297 3.21 7.54 30.02
N GLY A 298 3.71 6.32 29.79
CA GLY A 298 4.32 5.46 30.81
C GLY A 298 3.35 4.87 31.86
N LYS A 299 2.05 5.03 31.69
CA LYS A 299 0.99 4.51 32.54
C LYS A 299 0.09 3.54 31.81
N VAL A 300 -0.48 2.58 32.55
CA VAL A 300 -1.50 1.66 32.03
C VAL A 300 -2.87 2.10 32.51
N PHE A 301 -3.80 2.21 31.60
CA PHE A 301 -5.20 2.57 31.83
C PHE A 301 -6.10 1.40 31.47
N ARG A 302 -7.27 1.36 32.05
CA ARG A 302 -8.31 0.38 31.75
C ARG A 302 -9.61 1.07 31.32
N LEU A 303 -10.22 0.55 30.28
CA LEU A 303 -11.53 0.96 29.78
C LEU A 303 -12.51 -0.21 29.86
N LYS A 304 -13.78 0.12 30.03
CA LYS A 304 -14.93 -0.77 29.88
C LYS A 304 -15.73 -0.33 28.67
N ALA A 305 -15.95 -1.23 27.71
CA ALA A 305 -16.73 -0.97 26.50
C ALA A 305 -17.85 -1.99 26.36
N ARG A 306 -18.96 -1.62 25.70
CA ARG A 306 -20.04 -2.55 25.34
C ARG A 306 -19.61 -3.52 24.25
N SER A 307 -18.73 -3.08 23.36
CA SER A 307 -18.17 -3.90 22.27
C SER A 307 -16.84 -3.31 21.79
N VAL A 308 -16.07 -4.09 21.05
CA VAL A 308 -14.79 -3.69 20.46
C VAL A 308 -14.71 -4.14 19.01
N VAL A 309 -14.23 -3.26 18.12
CA VAL A 309 -13.78 -3.62 16.79
C VAL A 309 -12.26 -3.66 16.78
N MET A 310 -11.69 -4.84 16.52
CA MET A 310 -10.27 -5.02 16.31
C MET A 310 -9.93 -4.60 14.86
N ALA A 311 -9.57 -3.33 14.69
CA ALA A 311 -9.28 -2.74 13.38
C ALA A 311 -7.76 -2.56 13.12
N GLY A 312 -6.92 -2.95 14.06
CA GLY A 312 -5.46 -2.98 13.89
C GLY A 312 -5.01 -4.16 13.03
N GLY A 313 -3.72 -4.16 12.67
CA GLY A 313 -3.15 -5.24 11.86
C GLY A 313 -3.30 -6.62 12.51
N SER A 314 -3.56 -7.64 11.69
CA SER A 314 -3.83 -9.01 12.13
C SER A 314 -2.72 -9.62 13.01
N TRP A 315 -1.47 -9.17 12.84
CA TRP A 315 -0.34 -9.68 13.64
C TRP A 315 -0.40 -9.35 15.12
N THR A 316 -1.17 -8.33 15.53
CA THR A 316 -1.27 -7.92 16.94
C THR A 316 -2.42 -8.61 17.65
N ALA A 317 -3.54 -8.84 16.99
CA ALA A 317 -4.79 -9.29 17.61
C ALA A 317 -4.64 -10.57 18.44
N LYS A 318 -3.94 -11.58 17.92
CA LYS A 318 -3.69 -12.85 18.60
C LYS A 318 -2.87 -12.73 19.88
N HIS A 319 -2.13 -11.63 20.06
CA HIS A 319 -1.30 -11.39 21.24
C HIS A 319 -2.02 -10.57 22.30
N ILE A 320 -2.92 -9.68 21.91
CA ILE A 320 -3.59 -8.76 22.82
C ILE A 320 -5.00 -9.20 23.24
N ILE A 321 -5.64 -10.11 22.50
CA ILE A 321 -6.91 -10.70 22.94
C ILE A 321 -6.59 -11.92 23.80
N SER A 322 -6.61 -11.73 25.13
CA SER A 322 -6.12 -12.75 26.06
C SER A 322 -7.03 -13.98 26.19
N ASP A 323 -8.32 -13.85 25.91
CA ASP A 323 -9.32 -14.93 25.93
C ASP A 323 -9.68 -15.46 24.53
N LEU A 324 -8.90 -15.11 23.48
CA LEU A 324 -9.14 -15.54 22.10
C LEU A 324 -9.16 -17.07 21.98
N PRO A 325 -10.25 -17.68 21.44
CA PRO A 325 -10.33 -19.11 21.25
C PRO A 325 -9.24 -19.67 20.33
N ALA A 326 -8.88 -20.93 20.55
CA ALA A 326 -7.80 -21.58 19.80
C ALA A 326 -8.03 -21.57 18.28
N VAL A 327 -9.28 -21.70 17.83
CA VAL A 327 -9.62 -21.71 16.40
C VAL A 327 -9.34 -20.35 15.73
N GLN A 328 -9.71 -19.23 16.37
CA GLN A 328 -9.39 -17.90 15.84
C GLN A 328 -7.89 -17.59 15.97
N ARG A 329 -7.23 -18.04 17.04
CA ARG A 329 -5.78 -17.90 17.21
C ARG A 329 -5.03 -18.61 16.10
N SER A 330 -5.40 -19.88 15.79
CA SER A 330 -4.80 -20.65 14.71
C SER A 330 -5.08 -20.04 13.32
N ALA A 331 -6.25 -19.41 13.14
CA ALA A 331 -6.53 -18.65 11.92
C ALA A 331 -5.58 -17.46 11.78
N TYR A 332 -5.38 -16.67 12.84
CA TYR A 332 -4.44 -15.54 12.82
C TYR A 332 -2.98 -15.95 12.59
N GLU A 333 -2.57 -17.14 12.97
CA GLU A 333 -1.22 -17.68 12.73
C GLU A 333 -0.93 -17.85 11.24
N GLN A 334 -1.96 -17.96 10.40
CA GLN A 334 -1.84 -18.09 8.95
C GLN A 334 -1.87 -16.73 8.20
N PHE A 335 -1.93 -15.60 8.90
CA PHE A 335 -1.84 -14.27 8.32
C PHE A 335 -0.36 -13.86 8.22
N TYR A 336 0.35 -14.45 7.26
CA TYR A 336 1.77 -14.16 7.03
C TYR A 336 1.95 -12.72 6.53
N ARG A 337 2.99 -12.07 7.05
CA ARG A 337 3.21 -10.64 6.77
C ARG A 337 4.65 -10.39 6.37
N SER A 338 4.83 -9.59 5.36
CA SER A 338 6.12 -9.12 4.86
C SER A 338 6.36 -7.64 5.18
N PRO A 339 7.62 -7.23 5.33
CA PRO A 339 7.97 -5.84 5.46
C PRO A 339 8.00 -5.14 4.11
N CYS A 340 7.84 -3.82 4.16
CA CYS A 340 8.10 -2.92 3.05
C CYS A 340 8.75 -1.64 3.57
N MET A 341 9.67 -1.09 2.81
CA MET A 341 10.16 0.26 3.06
C MET A 341 9.80 1.17 1.89
N MET A 342 9.23 2.33 2.21
CA MET A 342 9.04 3.42 1.26
C MET A 342 10.12 4.46 1.51
N ALA A 343 11.11 4.54 0.65
CA ALA A 343 12.14 5.56 0.69
C ALA A 343 11.72 6.75 -0.17
N ASN A 344 11.42 7.88 0.46
CA ASN A 344 11.11 9.13 -0.21
C ASN A 344 12.39 9.96 -0.31
N VAL A 345 12.86 10.18 -1.54
CA VAL A 345 14.07 10.95 -1.87
C VAL A 345 13.63 12.28 -2.47
N ALA A 346 13.77 13.35 -1.71
CA ALA A 346 13.50 14.71 -2.18
C ALA A 346 14.69 15.23 -2.97
N LEU A 347 14.44 15.69 -4.18
CA LEU A 347 15.43 16.25 -5.10
C LEU A 347 15.18 17.73 -5.35
N ARG A 348 16.24 18.52 -5.52
CA ARG A 348 16.17 19.94 -5.90
C ARG A 348 15.75 20.13 -7.35
N ASN A 349 16.05 19.17 -8.20
CA ASN A 349 15.71 19.13 -9.63
C ASN A 349 15.76 17.69 -10.14
N TRP A 350 15.22 17.45 -11.33
CA TRP A 350 15.29 16.15 -12.01
C TRP A 350 15.85 16.28 -13.44
N ARG A 351 16.72 17.27 -13.69
CA ARG A 351 17.36 17.54 -15.00
C ARG A 351 18.10 16.35 -15.56
N PHE A 352 18.71 15.53 -14.72
CA PHE A 352 19.42 14.32 -15.16
C PHE A 352 18.47 13.32 -15.86
N LEU A 353 17.26 13.12 -15.35
CA LEU A 353 16.24 12.26 -16.00
C LEU A 353 15.75 12.89 -17.30
N TYR A 354 15.48 14.19 -17.29
CA TYR A 354 15.09 14.94 -18.48
C TYR A 354 16.14 14.81 -19.60
N LYS A 355 17.43 14.98 -19.26
CA LYS A 355 18.56 14.86 -20.17
C LYS A 355 18.68 13.44 -20.78
N MET A 356 18.30 12.41 -20.00
CA MET A 356 18.23 11.03 -20.47
C MET A 356 16.97 10.75 -21.32
N GLY A 357 16.00 11.66 -21.36
CA GLY A 357 14.72 11.48 -22.04
C GLY A 357 13.79 10.51 -21.33
N ILE A 358 13.93 10.32 -20.02
CA ILE A 358 13.10 9.40 -19.23
C ILE A 358 12.38 10.13 -18.08
N SER A 359 11.13 9.75 -17.85
CA SER A 359 10.32 10.21 -16.71
C SER A 359 10.25 9.19 -15.58
N GLY A 360 10.69 7.97 -15.82
CA GLY A 360 10.75 6.91 -14.83
C GLY A 360 11.69 5.79 -15.26
N CYS A 361 11.98 4.89 -14.32
CA CYS A 361 12.87 3.78 -14.61
C CYS A 361 12.61 2.59 -13.67
N ARG A 362 13.08 1.42 -14.13
CA ARG A 362 13.22 0.19 -13.33
C ARG A 362 14.65 -0.31 -13.32
N TRP A 363 14.96 -1.02 -12.25
CA TRP A 363 16.23 -1.75 -12.12
C TRP A 363 15.99 -3.08 -11.39
N PHE A 364 16.93 -4.02 -11.53
CA PHE A 364 16.71 -5.40 -11.10
C PHE A 364 17.80 -5.91 -10.14
N GLU A 365 18.52 -4.99 -9.50
CA GLU A 365 19.53 -5.26 -8.49
C GLU A 365 19.63 -4.10 -7.51
N GLY A 366 20.21 -4.34 -6.33
CA GLY A 366 20.37 -3.32 -5.30
C GLY A 366 19.11 -3.02 -4.52
N LEU A 367 18.90 -1.78 -4.13
CA LEU A 367 17.82 -1.34 -3.26
C LEU A 367 16.65 -0.78 -4.07
N GLY A 368 15.46 -1.33 -3.84
CA GLY A 368 14.26 -0.94 -4.59
C GLY A 368 14.25 -1.50 -6.02
N ASN A 369 13.30 -1.06 -6.84
CA ASN A 369 13.13 -1.60 -8.19
C ASN A 369 12.57 -0.62 -9.21
N TYR A 370 12.02 0.53 -8.78
CA TYR A 370 11.52 1.56 -9.69
C TYR A 370 11.30 2.90 -8.97
N PHE A 371 11.23 3.94 -9.75
CA PHE A 371 10.56 5.22 -9.44
C PHE A 371 10.10 5.91 -10.73
N ASP A 372 9.26 6.92 -10.56
CA ASP A 372 8.80 7.82 -11.62
C ASP A 372 8.68 9.26 -11.11
N VAL A 373 8.85 10.23 -11.99
CA VAL A 373 8.47 11.63 -11.78
C VAL A 373 7.00 11.78 -12.13
N ARG A 374 6.22 12.34 -11.22
CA ARG A 374 4.77 12.46 -11.35
C ARG A 374 4.30 13.90 -11.33
N ARG A 375 3.21 14.16 -12.03
CA ARG A 375 2.43 15.37 -11.85
C ARG A 375 1.60 15.22 -10.58
N MET A 376 1.82 16.11 -9.62
CA MET A 376 1.05 16.11 -8.38
C MET A 376 -0.31 16.77 -8.60
N ALA A 377 -1.32 16.25 -7.92
CA ALA A 377 -2.64 16.88 -7.89
C ALA A 377 -2.55 18.26 -7.22
N THR A 378 -3.21 19.26 -7.82
CA THR A 378 -3.17 20.67 -7.41
C THR A 378 -4.50 21.10 -6.81
N VAL A 379 -4.84 20.56 -5.66
CA VAL A 379 -6.12 20.88 -5.03
C VAL A 379 -6.10 22.34 -4.52
N GLY A 380 -6.85 23.20 -5.24
CA GLY A 380 -6.96 24.64 -4.92
C GLY A 380 -5.67 25.46 -5.14
N ILE A 381 -4.77 25.02 -6.02
CA ILE A 381 -3.60 25.75 -6.51
C ILE A 381 -3.63 25.73 -8.04
N ASP A 382 -4.23 26.73 -8.63
CA ASP A 382 -4.54 26.72 -10.08
C ASP A 382 -3.32 26.91 -10.99
N ASP A 383 -2.22 27.43 -10.48
CA ASP A 383 -1.00 27.78 -11.20
C ASP A 383 0.20 26.87 -10.88
N ALA A 384 -0.02 25.78 -10.16
CA ALA A 384 1.07 24.84 -9.85
C ALA A 384 1.66 24.21 -11.12
N THR A 385 2.96 24.31 -11.25
CA THR A 385 3.71 23.88 -12.44
C THR A 385 4.79 22.87 -12.12
N ILE A 386 5.23 22.12 -13.15
CA ILE A 386 6.37 21.22 -13.10
C ILE A 386 7.26 21.45 -14.33
N HIS A 387 8.57 21.44 -14.13
CA HIS A 387 9.60 21.47 -15.18
C HIS A 387 10.89 20.83 -14.64
N PRO A 388 11.91 20.57 -15.45
CA PRO A 388 13.12 19.84 -15.02
C PRO A 388 13.87 20.43 -13.81
N ASP A 389 13.75 21.73 -13.58
CA ASP A 389 14.31 22.41 -12.39
C ASP A 389 13.38 22.43 -11.17
N SER A 390 12.17 21.91 -11.30
CA SER A 390 11.27 21.82 -10.16
C SER A 390 11.77 20.79 -9.16
N PRO A 391 11.72 21.06 -7.86
CA PRO A 391 11.97 20.03 -6.87
C PRO A 391 10.85 18.97 -6.92
N VAL A 392 11.22 17.73 -6.73
CA VAL A 392 10.31 16.56 -6.75
C VAL A 392 10.67 15.59 -5.63
N VAL A 393 9.74 14.69 -5.30
CA VAL A 393 10.04 13.54 -4.44
C VAL A 393 9.92 12.27 -5.27
N LEU A 394 11.01 11.52 -5.34
CA LEU A 394 11.02 10.17 -5.89
C LEU A 394 10.68 9.19 -4.77
N SER A 395 9.63 8.40 -4.95
CA SER A 395 9.23 7.37 -3.99
C SER A 395 9.74 6.02 -4.46
N VAL A 396 10.77 5.51 -3.77
CA VAL A 396 11.38 4.20 -4.05
C VAL A 396 10.79 3.16 -3.11
N LYS A 397 10.10 2.17 -3.67
CA LYS A 397 9.57 1.04 -2.91
C LYS A 397 10.61 -0.06 -2.80
N VAL A 398 10.90 -0.48 -1.57
CA VAL A 398 11.84 -1.56 -1.28
C VAL A 398 11.08 -2.74 -0.69
N LEU A 399 11.18 -3.87 -1.36
CA LEU A 399 10.59 -5.14 -0.96
C LEU A 399 11.69 -6.12 -0.54
N TYR A 400 11.37 -6.99 0.38
CA TYR A 400 12.30 -7.96 0.97
C TYR A 400 11.79 -9.37 0.67
N ALA A 401 12.10 -9.88 -0.53
CA ALA A 401 11.68 -11.20 -0.99
C ALA A 401 12.90 -12.14 -1.10
N TYR A 402 12.71 -13.39 -0.70
CA TYR A 402 13.75 -14.43 -0.73
C TYR A 402 13.17 -15.67 -1.44
N PRO A 403 13.10 -15.66 -2.78
CA PRO A 403 12.42 -16.68 -3.55
C PRO A 403 12.93 -18.10 -3.23
N GLY A 404 11.99 -19.02 -3.03
CA GLY A 404 12.26 -20.41 -2.67
C GLY A 404 12.18 -20.73 -1.18
N MET A 405 12.05 -19.74 -0.31
CA MET A 405 11.73 -19.93 1.11
C MET A 405 10.21 -19.99 1.33
N ALA A 406 9.77 -20.57 2.44
CA ALA A 406 8.35 -20.53 2.83
C ALA A 406 7.89 -19.06 3.04
N THR A 407 6.62 -18.78 2.78
CA THR A 407 6.04 -17.42 2.84
C THR A 407 6.30 -16.73 4.18
N GLU A 408 6.09 -17.44 5.29
CA GLU A 408 6.33 -16.93 6.64
C GLU A 408 7.80 -16.59 6.88
N ASP A 409 8.71 -17.47 6.46
CA ASP A 409 10.16 -17.31 6.64
C ASP A 409 10.71 -16.14 5.82
N GLN A 410 10.20 -15.93 4.60
CA GLN A 410 10.54 -14.74 3.81
C GLN A 410 10.17 -13.45 4.55
N GLY A 411 8.97 -13.41 5.13
CA GLY A 411 8.51 -12.26 5.92
C GLY A 411 9.36 -11.99 7.15
N HIS A 412 9.72 -13.04 7.90
CA HIS A 412 10.58 -12.93 9.08
C HIS A 412 11.99 -12.44 8.74
N ARG A 413 12.60 -13.04 7.72
CA ARG A 413 13.94 -12.67 7.26
C ARG A 413 13.98 -11.23 6.76
N GLY A 414 13.01 -10.83 5.93
CA GLY A 414 12.92 -9.47 5.40
C GLY A 414 12.76 -8.43 6.50
N ARG A 415 11.96 -8.72 7.51
CA ARG A 415 11.76 -7.84 8.66
C ARG A 415 13.03 -7.70 9.49
N ALA A 416 13.74 -8.80 9.72
CA ALA A 416 15.02 -8.78 10.41
C ALA A 416 16.05 -7.92 9.65
N GLU A 417 16.19 -8.09 8.33
CA GLU A 417 17.07 -7.27 7.50
C GLU A 417 16.69 -5.79 7.54
N MET A 418 15.40 -5.47 7.29
CA MET A 418 14.94 -4.08 7.27
C MET A 418 15.20 -3.35 8.59
N LEU A 419 14.96 -4.02 9.73
CA LEU A 419 15.06 -3.39 11.05
C LEU A 419 16.51 -3.35 11.57
N SER A 420 17.36 -4.31 11.20
CA SER A 420 18.76 -4.33 11.61
C SER A 420 19.66 -3.36 10.81
N THR A 421 19.23 -2.98 9.60
CA THR A 421 19.96 -2.02 8.77
C THR A 421 19.73 -0.59 9.26
N SER A 422 20.80 0.15 9.52
CA SER A 422 20.71 1.52 10.03
C SER A 422 20.18 2.51 8.97
N PHE A 423 19.69 3.68 9.41
CA PHE A 423 19.32 4.77 8.48
C PHE A 423 20.52 5.18 7.62
N ARG A 424 21.68 5.35 8.23
CA ARG A 424 22.91 5.75 7.54
C ARG A 424 23.29 4.77 6.44
N GLU A 425 23.23 3.48 6.70
CA GLU A 425 23.52 2.45 5.71
C GLU A 425 22.54 2.47 4.53
N TYR A 426 21.24 2.65 4.79
CA TYR A 426 20.26 2.84 3.71
C TYR A 426 20.50 4.12 2.91
N GLU A 427 20.82 5.23 3.58
CA GLU A 427 21.15 6.49 2.93
C GLU A 427 22.37 6.33 2.01
N GLU A 428 23.45 5.72 2.50
CA GLU A 428 24.65 5.45 1.72
C GLU A 428 24.33 4.59 0.49
N ARG A 429 23.60 3.49 0.66
CA ARG A 429 23.18 2.61 -0.45
C ARG A 429 22.31 3.33 -1.49
N ILE A 430 21.37 4.18 -1.07
CA ILE A 430 20.54 4.97 -2.00
C ILE A 430 21.42 5.93 -2.79
N ARG A 431 22.34 6.66 -2.15
CA ARG A 431 23.25 7.61 -2.80
C ARG A 431 24.17 6.92 -3.79
N GLU A 432 24.84 5.86 -3.38
CA GLU A 432 25.72 5.06 -4.24
C GLU A 432 24.99 4.53 -5.47
N GLN A 433 23.79 3.98 -5.29
CA GLN A 433 23.00 3.45 -6.38
C GLN A 433 22.57 4.55 -7.36
N PHE A 434 22.09 5.70 -6.86
CA PHE A 434 21.71 6.82 -7.73
C PHE A 434 22.92 7.40 -8.47
N VAL A 435 24.07 7.49 -7.83
CA VAL A 435 25.34 7.89 -8.49
C VAL A 435 25.71 6.88 -9.59
N ALA A 436 25.67 5.57 -9.30
CA ALA A 436 25.97 4.54 -10.30
C ALA A 436 25.03 4.60 -11.51
N MET A 437 23.74 4.92 -11.27
CA MET A 437 22.73 5.00 -12.31
C MET A 437 22.80 6.31 -13.11
N PHE A 438 23.07 7.46 -12.48
CA PHE A 438 22.77 8.77 -13.06
C PHE A 438 23.95 9.76 -13.13
N ALA A 439 25.11 9.47 -12.57
CA ALA A 439 26.23 10.41 -12.60
C ALA A 439 26.65 10.79 -14.04
N HIS A 440 26.56 9.86 -15.00
CA HIS A 440 26.85 10.11 -16.41
C HIS A 440 25.91 11.15 -17.04
N ALA A 441 24.70 11.32 -16.48
CA ALA A 441 23.72 12.32 -16.92
C ALA A 441 23.87 13.66 -16.16
N GLY A 442 24.84 13.76 -15.23
CA GLY A 442 25.13 14.95 -14.46
C GLY A 442 24.50 15.00 -13.07
N PHE A 443 23.98 13.89 -12.58
CA PHE A 443 23.50 13.78 -11.21
C PHE A 443 24.68 13.81 -10.22
N ASP A 444 24.50 14.55 -9.12
CA ASP A 444 25.42 14.63 -8.00
C ASP A 444 24.61 14.50 -6.70
N ASP A 445 24.85 13.46 -5.92
CA ASP A 445 24.04 13.13 -4.75
C ASP A 445 24.10 14.19 -3.64
N ARG A 446 25.23 14.92 -3.52
CA ARG A 446 25.40 15.97 -2.51
C ARG A 446 24.68 17.25 -2.90
N ARG A 447 24.63 17.56 -4.20
CA ARG A 447 23.98 18.75 -4.74
C ARG A 447 22.48 18.53 -4.91
N ASP A 448 22.09 17.40 -5.48
CA ASP A 448 20.73 17.19 -6.01
C ASP A 448 19.78 16.58 -4.98
N ILE A 449 20.25 15.77 -4.02
CA ILE A 449 19.42 15.25 -2.94
C ILE A 449 19.26 16.29 -1.84
N ALA A 450 18.03 16.73 -1.62
CA ALA A 450 17.67 17.67 -0.56
C ALA A 450 17.31 16.97 0.77
N GLY A 451 16.82 15.74 0.72
CA GLY A 451 16.48 14.98 1.90
C GLY A 451 16.01 13.56 1.59
N ILE A 452 16.12 12.68 2.58
CA ILE A 452 15.67 11.28 2.50
C ILE A 452 14.86 10.96 3.75
N VAL A 453 13.68 10.36 3.56
CA VAL A 453 12.86 9.81 4.65
C VAL A 453 12.57 8.35 4.35
N LEU A 454 12.85 7.49 5.33
CA LEU A 454 12.61 6.05 5.25
C LEU A 454 11.37 5.68 6.08
N ASN A 455 10.33 5.24 5.43
CA ASN A 455 9.13 4.72 6.08
C ASN A 455 9.24 3.19 6.14
N ARG A 456 9.59 2.66 7.30
CA ARG A 456 9.83 1.24 7.54
C ARG A 456 8.57 0.59 8.08
N TRP A 457 7.89 -0.17 7.26
CA TRP A 457 6.68 -0.89 7.61
C TRP A 457 7.01 -2.36 7.86
N GLY A 458 7.20 -2.75 9.12
CA GLY A 458 7.58 -4.11 9.49
C GLY A 458 6.54 -5.18 9.14
N HIS A 459 5.29 -4.77 9.05
CA HIS A 459 4.14 -5.63 8.76
C HIS A 459 3.21 -5.00 7.72
N ALA A 460 3.77 -4.35 6.69
CA ALA A 460 3.04 -3.57 5.70
C ALA A 460 2.03 -4.40 4.94
N TYR A 461 2.48 -5.54 4.45
CA TYR A 461 1.66 -6.37 3.60
C TYR A 461 1.29 -7.68 4.26
N LEU A 462 0.01 -7.99 4.24
CA LEU A 462 -0.41 -9.36 4.24
C LEU A 462 0.11 -10.01 2.96
N SER A 463 0.66 -11.21 3.06
CA SER A 463 1.15 -12.02 1.95
C SER A 463 0.33 -13.31 1.90
N PRO A 464 -0.84 -13.29 1.23
CA PRO A 464 -1.75 -14.43 1.20
C PRO A 464 -1.09 -15.61 0.43
N GLN A 465 -0.84 -16.69 1.12
CA GLN A 465 -0.33 -17.94 0.53
C GLN A 465 -1.47 -18.75 -0.10
N PRO A 466 -1.17 -19.77 -0.94
CA PRO A 466 -2.19 -20.67 -1.47
C PRO A 466 -3.08 -21.28 -0.37
N GLY A 467 -4.40 -21.14 -0.53
CA GLY A 467 -5.42 -21.56 0.43
C GLY A 467 -5.87 -20.49 1.42
N PHE A 468 -5.32 -19.30 1.35
CA PHE A 468 -5.70 -18.20 2.25
C PHE A 468 -7.15 -17.73 2.00
N PHE A 469 -7.59 -17.66 0.75
CA PHE A 469 -8.88 -17.07 0.40
C PHE A 469 -10.06 -18.04 0.53
N PHE A 470 -9.89 -19.30 0.14
CA PHE A 470 -10.99 -20.28 0.06
C PHE A 470 -10.71 -21.58 0.81
N GLY A 471 -9.61 -21.65 1.55
CA GLY A 471 -9.19 -22.84 2.28
C GLY A 471 -8.44 -23.85 1.41
N LYS A 472 -7.84 -24.84 2.07
CA LYS A 472 -7.03 -25.89 1.43
C LYS A 472 -7.17 -27.20 2.17
N ASN A 473 -7.21 -28.32 1.44
CA ASN A 473 -7.25 -29.66 2.00
C ASN A 473 -8.39 -29.88 3.02
N GLY A 474 -9.57 -29.31 2.73
CA GLY A 474 -10.74 -29.43 3.60
C GLY A 474 -10.72 -28.54 4.85
N GLN A 475 -9.66 -27.73 5.04
CA GLN A 475 -9.61 -26.75 6.10
C GLN A 475 -10.28 -25.44 5.64
N PRO A 476 -11.02 -24.74 6.52
CA PRO A 476 -11.62 -23.45 6.19
C PRO A 476 -10.55 -22.40 5.90
N ALA A 477 -10.90 -21.41 5.09
CA ALA A 477 -10.04 -20.26 4.85
C ALA A 477 -9.77 -19.50 6.17
N PRO A 478 -8.52 -19.15 6.51
CA PRO A 478 -8.22 -18.48 7.78
C PRO A 478 -8.97 -17.17 7.94
N ARG A 479 -9.17 -16.41 6.86
CA ARG A 479 -9.95 -15.18 6.88
C ARG A 479 -11.42 -15.40 7.21
N GLU A 480 -12.04 -16.46 6.72
CA GLU A 480 -13.46 -16.75 6.95
C GLU A 480 -13.73 -17.13 8.41
N VAL A 481 -12.80 -17.80 9.08
CA VAL A 481 -12.90 -18.08 10.53
C VAL A 481 -13.07 -16.81 11.35
N LEU A 482 -12.45 -15.69 10.93
CA LEU A 482 -12.51 -14.41 11.63
C LEU A 482 -13.66 -13.52 11.14
N ARG A 483 -14.12 -13.71 9.91
CA ARG A 483 -15.16 -12.87 9.29
C ARG A 483 -16.57 -13.37 9.58
N SER A 484 -16.75 -14.66 9.77
CA SER A 484 -18.08 -15.29 9.83
C SER A 484 -18.94 -14.77 10.98
N THR A 485 -18.35 -14.69 12.18
CA THR A 485 -19.05 -14.22 13.39
C THR A 485 -18.11 -13.43 14.29
N PRO A 486 -18.60 -12.46 15.07
CA PRO A 486 -17.80 -11.85 16.13
C PRO A 486 -17.48 -12.89 17.22
N PHE A 487 -16.39 -12.71 17.93
CA PHE A 487 -16.09 -13.43 19.16
C PHE A 487 -16.78 -12.70 20.32
N GLY A 488 -17.97 -13.16 20.71
CA GLY A 488 -18.79 -12.47 21.70
C GLY A 488 -18.99 -10.99 21.32
N ARG A 489 -18.44 -10.07 22.10
CA ARG A 489 -18.53 -8.62 21.89
C ARG A 489 -17.33 -8.02 21.14
N ILE A 490 -16.48 -8.85 20.53
CA ILE A 490 -15.30 -8.46 19.79
C ILE A 490 -15.49 -8.83 18.32
N ALA A 491 -15.58 -7.86 17.43
CA ALA A 491 -15.57 -8.06 16.00
C ALA A 491 -14.19 -7.74 15.41
N PHE A 492 -13.88 -8.39 14.28
CA PHE A 492 -12.60 -8.22 13.58
C PHE A 492 -12.83 -7.43 12.30
N ALA A 493 -12.00 -6.43 12.04
CA ALA A 493 -12.01 -5.65 10.80
C ALA A 493 -10.57 -5.38 10.38
N ASN A 494 -10.33 -5.13 9.16
CA ASN A 494 -9.07 -4.70 8.54
C ASN A 494 -9.01 -5.26 7.11
N THR A 495 -8.23 -4.63 6.23
CA THR A 495 -7.94 -5.13 4.86
C THR A 495 -7.35 -6.53 4.83
N ASP A 496 -6.63 -6.94 5.88
CA ASP A 496 -6.06 -8.29 6.00
C ASP A 496 -7.12 -9.39 5.83
N LEU A 497 -8.33 -9.16 6.36
CA LEU A 497 -9.44 -10.12 6.27
C LEU A 497 -9.97 -10.27 4.84
N ALA A 498 -9.81 -9.26 4.01
CA ALA A 498 -10.13 -9.36 2.59
C ALA A 498 -9.02 -10.03 1.77
N GLY A 499 -7.78 -10.02 2.28
CA GLY A 499 -6.62 -10.56 1.57
C GLY A 499 -6.09 -9.66 0.45
N ALA A 500 -6.63 -8.44 0.32
CA ALA A 500 -6.21 -7.48 -0.70
C ALA A 500 -5.88 -6.13 -0.04
N MET A 501 -4.71 -5.57 -0.36
CA MET A 501 -4.22 -4.31 0.21
C MET A 501 -4.85 -3.08 -0.45
N ASP A 502 -6.17 -3.00 -0.42
CA ASP A 502 -6.96 -1.92 -0.98
C ASP A 502 -7.85 -1.31 0.10
N HIS A 503 -7.77 0.02 0.26
CA HIS A 503 -8.53 0.75 1.29
C HIS A 503 -10.06 0.60 1.15
N ARG A 504 -10.59 0.28 -0.04
CA ARG A 504 -12.02 -0.02 -0.25
C ARG A 504 -12.45 -1.22 0.59
N TYR A 505 -11.60 -2.23 0.70
CA TYR A 505 -11.86 -3.37 1.56
C TYR A 505 -11.84 -3.02 3.06
N SER A 506 -11.04 -2.04 3.50
CA SER A 506 -11.14 -1.52 4.88
C SER A 506 -12.54 -1.00 5.19
N ILE A 507 -13.17 -0.31 4.23
CA ILE A 507 -14.54 0.23 4.38
C ILE A 507 -15.55 -0.91 4.47
N LEU A 508 -15.46 -1.91 3.59
CA LEU A 508 -16.36 -3.06 3.59
C LEU A 508 -16.21 -3.91 4.86
N GLU A 509 -14.99 -4.19 5.29
CA GLU A 509 -14.73 -4.95 6.51
C GLU A 509 -15.19 -4.18 7.77
N ALA A 510 -15.00 -2.86 7.80
CA ALA A 510 -15.55 -2.03 8.88
C ALA A 510 -17.08 -2.07 8.93
N GLN A 511 -17.74 -1.95 7.77
CA GLN A 511 -19.21 -2.04 7.68
C GLN A 511 -19.72 -3.41 8.15
N ARG A 512 -19.07 -4.50 7.71
CA ARG A 512 -19.42 -5.86 8.14
C ARG A 512 -19.29 -6.01 9.65
N ALA A 513 -18.16 -5.61 10.23
CA ALA A 513 -17.90 -5.74 11.67
C ALA A 513 -18.89 -4.92 12.51
N VAL A 514 -19.20 -3.70 12.08
CA VAL A 514 -20.17 -2.84 12.75
C VAL A 514 -21.59 -3.46 12.69
N ASN A 515 -22.02 -3.94 11.53
CA ASN A 515 -23.33 -4.59 11.39
C ASN A 515 -23.42 -5.83 12.27
N GLN A 516 -22.40 -6.69 12.31
CA GLN A 516 -22.38 -7.85 13.20
C GLN A 516 -22.56 -7.46 14.68
N LEU A 517 -21.90 -6.41 15.14
CA LEU A 517 -22.04 -5.94 16.50
C LEU A 517 -23.41 -5.32 16.78
N LEU A 518 -23.98 -4.57 15.84
CA LEU A 518 -25.31 -3.98 15.98
C LEU A 518 -26.40 -5.05 16.02
N ASP A 519 -26.36 -5.99 15.10
CA ASP A 519 -27.43 -6.98 14.92
C ASP A 519 -27.36 -8.11 15.93
N GLN A 520 -26.18 -8.57 16.29
CA GLN A 520 -25.99 -9.78 17.10
C GLN A 520 -25.67 -9.49 18.58
N VAL A 521 -25.16 -8.30 18.90
CA VAL A 521 -24.59 -8.00 20.23
C VAL A 521 -25.25 -6.81 20.92
N LEU A 522 -25.59 -5.76 20.19
CA LEU A 522 -26.09 -4.51 20.77
C LEU A 522 -27.61 -4.32 20.63
N ALA A 523 -28.26 -5.08 19.74
CA ALA A 523 -29.71 -5.08 19.58
C ALA A 523 -30.43 -5.91 20.67
N SER A 524 -29.74 -6.78 21.36
CA SER A 524 -30.18 -7.54 22.54
C SER A 524 -29.87 -6.73 23.82
#